data_ba9ff5b350c8ce8afc4b3ff9312c3e4e
#
_entry.id   ba9ff5b350c8ce8afc4b3ff9312c3e4e
#
_cell.length_a   1.000
_cell.length_b   1.000
_cell.length_c   1.000
_cell.angle_alpha   90.00
_cell.angle_beta   90.00
_cell.angle_gamma   90.00
#
_symmetry.space_group_name_H-M   'P 1'
#
loop_
_entity.id
_entity.type
_entity.pdbx_description
1 polymer ?
#
loop_
_entity_poly.entity_id
_entity_poly.type
_entity_poly.pdbx_seq_one_letter_code
_entity_poly.pdbx_strand_id
1 'polypeptide(L)'
;MLLLTSFTPLDTASLAAIDQALQQRFAALGQTLNWVYQQRGAGAHNQLMRGTVPQLHTVSEGTARYRVRLLQGQNHGLFLDMAAGRAWIGQHIQALREQGHADIKVLNLFAYSCAFSVAALQAGASEVINMDMASSTLALGRENHQLNQLTGAKFFAHDIFSSWGKLKRLGPYDLVIADPPSYQKGSFVATKDYARLVRRLPDLLTAQGHALLCLNAPELSSQFLRDTVEAE
;
A
#
# COMPACT_ATOMS: atom_id res chain seq x y z
N MET A 1 10.26 -0.90 18.02
CA MET A 1 9.41 0.27 17.73
C MET A 1 7.97 -0.15 17.83
N LEU A 2 7.11 0.61 18.54
CA LEU A 2 5.68 0.35 18.65
C LEU A 2 4.89 1.59 18.23
N LEU A 3 3.80 1.41 17.50
CA LEU A 3 2.82 2.42 17.16
C LEU A 3 1.48 2.01 17.76
N LEU A 4 0.91 2.86 18.61
CA LEU A 4 -0.46 2.71 19.11
C LEU A 4 -1.35 3.72 18.40
N THR A 5 -2.41 3.23 17.77
CA THR A 5 -3.39 4.09 17.08
C THR A 5 -4.75 4.02 17.77
N SER A 6 -5.38 5.15 18.01
CA SER A 6 -6.77 5.26 18.46
C SER A 6 -7.59 6.15 17.53
N PHE A 7 -8.90 5.90 17.45
CA PHE A 7 -9.85 6.74 16.71
C PHE A 7 -10.57 7.74 17.59
N THR A 8 -10.56 7.49 18.91
CA THR A 8 -11.02 8.43 19.94
C THR A 8 -9.82 8.89 20.76
N PRO A 9 -9.79 10.17 21.21
CA PRO A 9 -8.73 10.66 22.07
C PRO A 9 -8.60 9.81 23.34
N LEU A 10 -7.37 9.46 23.69
CA LEU A 10 -7.05 8.89 25.00
C LEU A 10 -6.68 10.02 25.95
N ASP A 11 -7.16 9.96 27.19
CA ASP A 11 -6.79 10.92 28.21
C ASP A 11 -5.35 10.69 28.72
N THR A 12 -4.82 11.69 29.42
CA THR A 12 -3.44 11.66 29.92
C THR A 12 -3.21 10.51 30.91
N ALA A 13 -4.21 10.14 31.71
CA ALA A 13 -4.09 9.05 32.68
C ALA A 13 -3.99 7.68 31.97
N SER A 14 -4.83 7.48 30.97
CA SER A 14 -4.80 6.27 30.12
C SER A 14 -3.46 6.12 29.39
N LEU A 15 -2.95 7.21 28.80
CA LEU A 15 -1.65 7.20 28.12
C LEU A 15 -0.50 6.92 29.09
N ALA A 16 -0.54 7.47 30.32
CA ALA A 16 0.46 7.20 31.34
C ALA A 16 0.43 5.73 31.81
N ALA A 17 -0.76 5.16 31.99
CA ALA A 17 -0.92 3.75 32.37
C ALA A 17 -0.39 2.81 31.27
N ILE A 18 -0.69 3.12 30.00
CA ILE A 18 -0.16 2.37 28.85
C ILE A 18 1.37 2.46 28.80
N ASP A 19 1.94 3.65 28.95
CA ASP A 19 3.39 3.85 28.94
C ASP A 19 4.06 3.03 30.05
N GLN A 20 3.52 3.04 31.25
CA GLN A 20 4.05 2.26 32.37
C GLN A 20 4.00 0.76 32.10
N ALA A 21 2.87 0.25 31.59
CA ALA A 21 2.73 -1.16 31.25
C ALA A 21 3.71 -1.59 30.16
N LEU A 22 3.87 -0.76 29.11
CA LEU A 22 4.83 -1.02 28.04
C LEU A 22 6.28 -0.99 28.56
N GLN A 23 6.64 -0.05 29.45
CA GLN A 23 7.97 -0.02 30.06
C GLN A 23 8.28 -1.32 30.79
N GLN A 24 7.36 -1.76 31.66
CA GLN A 24 7.54 -3.00 32.41
C GLN A 24 7.71 -4.20 31.49
N ARG A 25 6.89 -4.28 30.43
CA ARG A 25 6.96 -5.38 29.47
C ARG A 25 8.27 -5.41 28.69
N PHE A 26 8.71 -4.25 28.19
CA PHE A 26 9.95 -4.14 27.40
C PHE A 26 11.17 -4.36 28.29
N ALA A 27 11.16 -3.87 29.52
CA ALA A 27 12.22 -4.14 30.49
C ALA A 27 12.35 -5.64 30.80
N ALA A 28 11.23 -6.35 31.00
CA ALA A 28 11.23 -7.80 31.21
C ALA A 28 11.76 -8.59 30.00
N LEU A 29 11.68 -8.02 28.78
CA LEU A 29 12.24 -8.60 27.55
C LEU A 29 13.68 -8.17 27.26
N GLY A 30 14.29 -7.34 28.11
CA GLY A 30 15.61 -6.76 27.87
C GLY A 30 15.66 -5.83 26.64
N GLN A 31 14.54 -5.24 26.25
CA GLN A 31 14.41 -4.42 25.05
C GLN A 31 14.17 -2.95 25.39
N THR A 32 14.71 -2.06 24.56
CA THR A 32 14.45 -0.61 24.68
C THR A 32 13.08 -0.30 24.08
N LEU A 33 12.23 0.39 24.87
CA LEU A 33 10.94 0.87 24.41
C LEU A 33 11.11 2.18 23.63
N ASN A 34 10.71 2.14 22.36
CA ASN A 34 10.48 3.32 21.55
C ASN A 34 9.03 3.24 21.04
N TRP A 35 8.17 4.22 21.36
CA TRP A 35 6.80 4.15 20.92
C TRP A 35 6.17 5.51 20.65
N VAL A 36 5.24 5.49 19.70
CA VAL A 36 4.48 6.62 19.20
C VAL A 36 3.00 6.36 19.44
N TYR A 37 2.30 7.36 19.92
CA TYR A 37 0.84 7.43 19.95
C TYR A 37 0.35 8.19 18.72
N GLN A 38 -0.60 7.62 18.00
CA GLN A 38 -1.33 8.27 16.92
C GLN A 38 -2.81 8.37 17.27
N GLN A 39 -3.33 9.58 17.30
CA GLN A 39 -4.75 9.83 17.25
C GLN A 39 -5.19 10.04 15.81
N ARG A 40 -6.24 9.33 15.37
CA ARG A 40 -6.90 9.55 14.07
C ARG A 40 -8.24 10.27 14.27
N GLY A 41 -8.78 10.84 13.18
CA GLY A 41 -10.05 11.56 13.22
C GLY A 41 -9.91 13.03 13.63
N ALA A 42 -10.87 13.55 14.39
CA ALA A 42 -10.85 14.93 14.86
C ALA A 42 -9.66 15.16 15.81
N GLY A 43 -8.86 16.20 15.54
CA GLY A 43 -7.64 16.47 16.32
C GLY A 43 -6.48 15.51 16.02
N ALA A 44 -6.47 14.89 14.84
CA ALA A 44 -5.43 13.93 14.46
C ALA A 44 -4.01 14.45 14.65
N HIS A 45 -3.21 13.70 15.41
CA HIS A 45 -1.80 14.01 15.66
C HIS A 45 -0.99 12.75 15.98
N ASN A 46 0.32 12.85 15.81
CA ASN A 46 1.26 11.82 16.21
C ASN A 46 2.17 12.39 17.30
N GLN A 47 2.36 11.64 18.37
CA GLN A 47 3.16 12.04 19.52
C GLN A 47 4.19 10.97 19.86
N LEU A 48 5.46 11.37 19.95
CA LEU A 48 6.48 10.51 20.53
C LEU A 48 6.25 10.41 22.05
N MET A 49 5.95 9.23 22.52
CA MET A 49 5.68 8.98 23.94
C MET A 49 6.95 8.61 24.69
N ARG A 50 7.83 7.81 24.04
CA ARG A 50 9.10 7.39 24.67
C ARG A 50 10.16 7.02 23.65
N GLY A 51 11.42 7.25 24.03
CA GLY A 51 12.60 6.88 23.26
C GLY A 51 12.85 7.81 22.07
N THR A 52 13.34 7.26 20.99
CA THR A 52 13.67 7.98 19.77
C THR A 52 13.07 7.31 18.55
N VAL A 53 12.60 8.11 17.59
CA VAL A 53 12.05 7.65 16.31
C VAL A 53 12.77 8.40 15.18
N PRO A 54 13.47 7.71 14.30
CA PRO A 54 14.05 8.38 13.14
C PRO A 54 12.96 8.97 12.26
N GLN A 55 13.25 10.09 11.60
CA GLN A 55 12.32 10.74 10.68
C GLN A 55 11.84 9.76 9.59
N LEU A 56 12.75 8.89 9.15
CA LEU A 56 12.51 7.81 8.20
C LEU A 56 12.92 6.49 8.86
N HIS A 57 11.94 5.75 9.36
CA HIS A 57 12.18 4.44 9.98
C HIS A 57 12.08 3.32 8.94
N THR A 58 12.92 2.30 9.06
CA THR A 58 12.85 1.13 8.17
C THR A 58 12.17 -0.02 8.89
N VAL A 59 11.15 -0.60 8.25
CA VAL A 59 10.48 -1.82 8.69
C VAL A 59 10.70 -2.93 7.66
N SER A 60 10.59 -4.18 8.10
CA SER A 60 10.72 -5.34 7.23
C SER A 60 9.44 -6.17 7.22
N GLU A 61 9.10 -6.72 6.06
CA GLU A 61 8.06 -7.70 5.86
C GLU A 61 8.65 -8.83 4.99
N GLY A 62 8.92 -9.98 5.58
CA GLY A 62 9.73 -11.01 4.93
C GLY A 62 11.12 -10.45 4.55
N THR A 63 11.47 -10.56 3.27
CA THR A 63 12.72 -10.00 2.71
C THR A 63 12.59 -8.54 2.30
N ALA A 64 11.38 -8.01 2.15
CA ALA A 64 11.12 -6.64 1.74
C ALA A 64 11.36 -5.65 2.87
N ARG A 65 11.93 -4.50 2.54
CA ARG A 65 12.17 -3.39 3.46
C ARG A 65 11.42 -2.15 2.98
N TYR A 66 10.80 -1.44 3.93
CA TYR A 66 9.99 -0.26 3.64
C TYR A 66 10.36 0.91 4.54
N ARG A 67 10.36 2.11 3.98
CA ARG A 67 10.49 3.36 4.72
C ARG A 67 9.12 3.79 5.25
N VAL A 68 9.06 4.09 6.55
CA VAL A 68 7.85 4.60 7.20
C VAL A 68 8.15 5.87 7.98
N ARG A 69 7.14 6.76 8.09
CA ARG A 69 7.21 8.05 8.80
C ARG A 69 6.22 8.05 9.95
N LEU A 70 6.65 7.62 11.13
CA LEU A 70 5.75 7.38 12.25
C LEU A 70 5.26 8.67 12.93
N LEU A 71 6.00 9.78 12.80
CA LEU A 71 5.65 11.07 13.41
C LEU A 71 4.94 12.02 12.43
N GLN A 72 4.66 11.59 11.20
CA GLN A 72 4.09 12.46 10.17
C GLN A 72 2.85 11.84 9.53
N GLY A 73 1.80 12.67 9.40
CA GLY A 73 0.58 12.29 8.68
C GLY A 73 -0.24 11.18 9.36
N GLN A 74 -1.32 10.80 8.72
CA GLN A 74 -2.18 9.71 9.19
C GLN A 74 -1.76 8.34 8.65
N ASN A 75 -1.16 8.31 7.47
CA ASN A 75 -0.69 7.10 6.81
C ASN A 75 0.84 7.07 6.84
N HIS A 76 1.41 6.01 7.39
CA HIS A 76 2.84 5.94 7.72
C HIS A 76 3.73 5.46 6.59
N GLY A 77 3.18 5.07 5.45
CA GLY A 77 3.95 4.59 4.30
C GLY A 77 3.81 3.08 4.02
N LEU A 78 3.23 2.30 4.93
CA LEU A 78 2.94 0.88 4.72
C LEU A 78 1.59 0.54 5.36
N PHE A 79 0.70 -0.06 4.58
CA PHE A 79 -0.56 -0.62 5.04
C PHE A 79 -0.35 -2.08 5.44
N LEU A 80 -0.43 -2.38 6.74
CA LEU A 80 -0.15 -3.72 7.27
C LEU A 80 -1.25 -4.74 6.95
N ASP A 81 -2.49 -4.28 6.85
CA ASP A 81 -3.67 -5.06 6.43
C ASP A 81 -3.55 -5.61 5.01
N MET A 82 -2.72 -4.97 4.15
CA MET A 82 -2.45 -5.43 2.79
C MET A 82 -1.29 -6.45 2.69
N ALA A 83 -0.77 -6.96 3.80
CA ALA A 83 0.31 -7.95 3.80
C ALA A 83 -0.07 -9.24 3.05
N ALA A 84 -1.30 -9.73 3.23
CA ALA A 84 -1.81 -10.88 2.49
C ALA A 84 -1.89 -10.64 0.98
N GLY A 85 -2.29 -9.43 0.55
CA GLY A 85 -2.29 -9.02 -0.85
C GLY A 85 -0.89 -9.01 -1.45
N ARG A 86 0.10 -8.47 -0.73
CA ARG A 86 1.50 -8.49 -1.18
C ARG A 86 2.07 -9.90 -1.28
N ALA A 87 1.74 -10.76 -0.32
CA ALA A 87 2.14 -12.17 -0.35
C ALA A 87 1.52 -12.90 -1.55
N TRP A 88 0.23 -12.66 -1.83
CA TRP A 88 -0.45 -13.23 -2.99
C TRP A 88 0.20 -12.79 -4.31
N ILE A 89 0.53 -11.49 -4.45
CA ILE A 89 1.25 -11.00 -5.63
C ILE A 89 2.57 -11.72 -5.81
N GLY A 90 3.35 -11.88 -4.73
CA GLY A 90 4.61 -12.60 -4.77
C GLY A 90 4.43 -14.03 -5.31
N GLN A 91 3.47 -14.76 -4.74
CA GLN A 91 3.15 -16.14 -5.18
C GLN A 91 2.67 -16.20 -6.63
N HIS A 92 1.80 -15.26 -7.02
CA HIS A 92 1.26 -15.21 -8.38
C HIS A 92 2.36 -14.96 -9.43
N ILE A 93 3.25 -13.99 -9.17
CA ILE A 93 4.39 -13.71 -10.07
C ILE A 93 5.34 -14.92 -10.15
N GLN A 94 5.62 -15.57 -9.03
CA GLN A 94 6.44 -16.79 -9.02
C GLN A 94 5.80 -17.90 -9.85
N ALA A 95 4.49 -18.14 -9.72
CA ALA A 95 3.76 -19.12 -10.51
C ALA A 95 3.83 -18.81 -12.02
N LEU A 96 3.71 -17.56 -12.44
CA LEU A 96 3.89 -17.15 -13.84
C LEU A 96 5.33 -17.44 -14.31
N ARG A 97 6.34 -17.18 -13.49
CA ARG A 97 7.73 -17.51 -13.80
C ARG A 97 7.95 -19.01 -13.99
N GLU A 98 7.37 -19.83 -13.14
CA GLU A 98 7.44 -21.29 -13.24
C GLU A 98 6.74 -21.84 -14.50
N GLN A 99 5.73 -21.13 -14.99
CA GLN A 99 5.06 -21.40 -16.26
C GLN A 99 5.86 -20.94 -17.49
N GLY A 100 7.03 -20.32 -17.30
CA GLY A 100 7.93 -19.91 -18.37
C GLY A 100 7.75 -18.46 -18.83
N HIS A 101 6.92 -17.65 -18.16
CA HIS A 101 6.80 -16.22 -18.50
C HIS A 101 8.10 -15.48 -18.12
N ALA A 102 8.82 -14.98 -19.12
CA ALA A 102 10.07 -14.26 -18.91
C ALA A 102 9.84 -12.76 -18.60
N ASP A 103 8.92 -12.13 -19.33
CA ASP A 103 8.66 -10.69 -19.28
C ASP A 103 7.29 -10.41 -18.64
N ILE A 104 7.26 -10.48 -17.31
CA ILE A 104 6.03 -10.23 -16.54
C ILE A 104 5.90 -8.73 -16.26
N LYS A 105 4.84 -8.13 -16.77
CA LYS A 105 4.55 -6.71 -16.65
C LYS A 105 3.37 -6.42 -15.72
N VAL A 106 3.56 -5.56 -14.75
CA VAL A 106 2.56 -5.25 -13.72
C VAL A 106 2.16 -3.78 -13.79
N LEU A 107 0.87 -3.51 -13.66
CA LEU A 107 0.33 -2.16 -13.45
C LEU A 107 -0.16 -2.03 -12.02
N ASN A 108 0.39 -1.08 -11.28
CA ASN A 108 0.03 -0.77 -9.90
C ASN A 108 -0.65 0.60 -9.84
N LEU A 109 -1.98 0.61 -9.74
CA LEU A 109 -2.83 1.79 -9.65
C LEU A 109 -3.08 2.15 -8.20
N PHE A 110 -3.19 3.46 -7.90
CA PHE A 110 -3.25 4.00 -6.55
C PHE A 110 -2.04 3.54 -5.72
N ALA A 111 -0.88 3.68 -6.35
CA ALA A 111 0.34 2.98 -5.95
C ALA A 111 0.90 3.40 -4.59
N TYR A 112 0.50 4.56 -4.05
CA TYR A 112 0.96 5.11 -2.77
C TYR A 112 2.49 5.02 -2.63
N SER A 113 3.00 4.33 -1.60
CA SER A 113 4.44 4.07 -1.38
C SER A 113 5.00 2.91 -2.20
N CYS A 114 4.23 2.38 -3.13
CA CYS A 114 4.58 1.31 -4.08
C CYS A 114 4.96 -0.03 -3.41
N ALA A 115 4.36 -0.37 -2.26
CA ALA A 115 4.67 -1.60 -1.55
C ALA A 115 4.33 -2.85 -2.37
N PHE A 116 3.24 -2.85 -3.14
CA PHE A 116 2.91 -3.92 -4.07
C PHE A 116 3.94 -4.08 -5.20
N SER A 117 4.46 -2.95 -5.71
CA SER A 117 5.51 -2.94 -6.72
C SER A 117 6.80 -3.58 -6.22
N VAL A 118 7.18 -3.30 -4.96
CA VAL A 118 8.33 -3.95 -4.32
C VAL A 118 8.13 -5.46 -4.27
N ALA A 119 6.96 -5.93 -3.81
CA ALA A 119 6.63 -7.35 -3.74
C ALA A 119 6.68 -8.02 -5.13
N ALA A 120 6.10 -7.38 -6.16
CA ALA A 120 6.09 -7.91 -7.52
C ALA A 120 7.50 -8.04 -8.12
N LEU A 121 8.34 -7.01 -7.98
CA LEU A 121 9.71 -7.03 -8.50
C LEU A 121 10.62 -8.01 -7.75
N GLN A 122 10.47 -8.14 -6.43
CA GLN A 122 11.20 -9.15 -5.65
C GLN A 122 10.81 -10.58 -6.07
N ALA A 123 9.58 -10.79 -6.50
CA ALA A 123 9.10 -12.08 -6.99
C ALA A 123 9.50 -12.36 -8.46
N GLY A 124 10.10 -11.40 -9.15
CA GLY A 124 10.64 -11.58 -10.50
C GLY A 124 9.81 -10.96 -11.62
N ALA A 125 8.92 -10.01 -11.33
CA ALA A 125 8.34 -9.16 -12.37
C ALA A 125 9.45 -8.38 -13.09
N SER A 126 9.36 -8.25 -14.41
CA SER A 126 10.36 -7.53 -15.22
C SER A 126 10.14 -6.02 -15.23
N GLU A 127 8.88 -5.58 -15.19
CA GLU A 127 8.52 -4.17 -15.17
C GLU A 127 7.27 -3.93 -14.30
N VAL A 128 7.30 -2.88 -13.49
CA VAL A 128 6.10 -2.39 -12.79
C VAL A 128 5.86 -0.92 -13.08
N ILE A 129 4.68 -0.61 -13.60
CA ILE A 129 4.21 0.76 -13.81
C ILE A 129 3.43 1.18 -12.56
N ASN A 130 3.96 2.14 -11.81
CA ASN A 130 3.31 2.71 -10.64
C ASN A 130 2.64 4.03 -11.01
N MET A 131 1.34 4.15 -10.75
CA MET A 131 0.58 5.38 -10.96
C MET A 131 -0.17 5.80 -9.70
N ASP A 132 0.04 7.05 -9.30
CA ASP A 132 -0.64 7.71 -8.17
C ASP A 132 -0.68 9.21 -8.42
N MET A 133 -1.66 9.92 -7.88
CA MET A 133 -1.73 11.38 -8.01
C MET A 133 -0.69 12.10 -7.14
N ALA A 134 -0.33 11.51 -5.99
CA ALA A 134 0.55 12.12 -5.00
C ALA A 134 2.03 11.86 -5.33
N SER A 135 2.72 12.86 -5.86
CA SER A 135 4.15 12.77 -6.16
C SER A 135 5.03 12.49 -4.94
N SER A 136 4.62 12.96 -3.76
CA SER A 136 5.35 12.74 -2.50
C SER A 136 5.31 11.28 -2.04
N THR A 137 4.20 10.57 -2.25
CA THR A 137 4.10 9.13 -1.93
C THR A 137 4.89 8.29 -2.93
N LEU A 138 4.88 8.66 -4.22
CA LEU A 138 5.72 8.03 -5.23
C LEU A 138 7.23 8.28 -4.98
N ALA A 139 7.61 9.42 -4.39
CA ALA A 139 8.99 9.64 -3.96
C ALA A 139 9.40 8.62 -2.88
N LEU A 140 8.54 8.38 -1.89
CA LEU A 140 8.75 7.31 -0.90
C LEU A 140 8.80 5.93 -1.57
N GLY A 141 7.99 5.71 -2.60
CA GLY A 141 8.04 4.51 -3.44
C GLY A 141 9.42 4.30 -4.09
N ARG A 142 10.02 5.35 -4.66
CA ARG A 142 11.39 5.28 -5.21
C ARG A 142 12.41 4.91 -4.15
N GLU A 143 12.32 5.51 -2.95
CA GLU A 143 13.19 5.17 -1.83
C GLU A 143 13.05 3.69 -1.42
N ASN A 144 11.81 3.15 -1.42
CA ASN A 144 11.55 1.74 -1.14
C ASN A 144 12.21 0.82 -2.18
N HIS A 145 12.16 1.18 -3.48
CA HIS A 145 12.84 0.40 -4.52
C HIS A 145 14.36 0.44 -4.37
N GLN A 146 14.93 1.62 -4.12
CA GLN A 146 16.36 1.78 -3.86
C GLN A 146 16.82 0.99 -2.62
N LEU A 147 16.04 1.03 -1.53
CA LEU A 147 16.33 0.29 -0.29
C LEU A 147 16.39 -1.23 -0.52
N ASN A 148 15.61 -1.74 -1.46
CA ASN A 148 15.56 -3.15 -1.85
C ASN A 148 16.41 -3.48 -3.09
N GLN A 149 17.18 -2.51 -3.63
CA GLN A 149 18.05 -2.66 -4.81
C GLN A 149 17.27 -3.16 -6.06
N LEU A 150 16.02 -2.72 -6.21
CA LEU A 150 15.14 -3.13 -7.29
C LEU A 150 15.23 -2.19 -8.49
N THR A 151 15.23 -2.77 -9.67
CA THR A 151 15.11 -2.10 -10.97
C THR A 151 13.80 -2.49 -11.65
N GLY A 152 13.45 -1.84 -12.78
CA GLY A 152 12.22 -2.17 -13.54
C GLY A 152 10.97 -1.38 -13.10
N ALA A 153 11.03 -0.55 -12.06
CA ALA A 153 9.91 0.29 -11.65
C ALA A 153 9.87 1.62 -12.42
N LYS A 154 8.69 2.00 -12.91
CA LYS A 154 8.39 3.34 -13.46
C LYS A 154 7.32 4.01 -12.61
N PHE A 155 7.40 5.36 -12.46
CA PHE A 155 6.55 6.11 -11.53
C PHE A 155 5.94 7.31 -12.25
N PHE A 156 4.62 7.40 -12.24
CA PHE A 156 3.85 8.45 -12.87
C PHE A 156 2.92 9.14 -11.87
N ALA A 157 3.19 10.42 -11.59
CA ALA A 157 2.34 11.25 -10.74
C ALA A 157 1.19 11.83 -11.58
N HIS A 158 0.19 11.00 -11.89
CA HIS A 158 -0.93 11.34 -12.76
C HIS A 158 -2.25 10.86 -12.18
N ASP A 159 -3.33 11.54 -12.54
CA ASP A 159 -4.68 11.02 -12.35
C ASP A 159 -4.92 9.82 -13.27
N ILE A 160 -5.33 8.71 -12.68
CA ILE A 160 -5.57 7.43 -13.35
C ILE A 160 -6.67 7.57 -14.40
N PHE A 161 -7.78 8.23 -14.05
CA PHE A 161 -8.95 8.35 -14.93
C PHE A 161 -8.72 9.22 -16.16
N SER A 162 -7.74 10.10 -16.12
CA SER A 162 -7.30 10.88 -17.29
C SER A 162 -6.15 10.23 -18.06
N SER A 163 -5.60 9.09 -17.59
CA SER A 163 -4.36 8.50 -18.10
C SER A 163 -4.56 7.20 -18.89
N TRP A 164 -5.79 6.75 -19.16
CA TRP A 164 -6.06 5.47 -19.82
C TRP A 164 -5.30 5.26 -21.14
N GLY A 165 -5.24 6.28 -21.98
CA GLY A 165 -4.50 6.23 -23.24
C GLY A 165 -3.00 6.01 -23.05
N LYS A 166 -2.40 6.56 -21.98
CA LYS A 166 -1.01 6.32 -21.60
C LYS A 166 -0.83 4.90 -21.08
N LEU A 167 -1.72 4.45 -20.19
CA LEU A 167 -1.67 3.12 -19.62
C LEU A 167 -1.80 2.03 -20.67
N LYS A 168 -2.72 2.20 -21.64
CA LYS A 168 -2.88 1.28 -22.78
C LYS A 168 -1.61 1.22 -23.65
N ARG A 169 -0.94 2.35 -23.91
CA ARG A 169 0.32 2.37 -24.68
C ARG A 169 1.49 1.72 -23.95
N LEU A 170 1.50 1.74 -22.62
CA LEU A 170 2.53 1.11 -21.80
C LEU A 170 2.26 -0.39 -21.56
N GLY A 171 1.03 -0.86 -21.75
CA GLY A 171 0.62 -2.27 -21.64
C GLY A 171 0.94 -3.11 -22.87
N PRO A 172 0.34 -4.31 -23.01
CA PRO A 172 -0.56 -4.91 -22.02
C PRO A 172 0.15 -5.40 -20.75
N TYR A 173 -0.63 -5.77 -19.72
CA TYR A 173 -0.11 -6.17 -18.41
C TYR A 173 -0.57 -7.58 -18.04
N ASP A 174 0.30 -8.35 -17.40
CA ASP A 174 -0.03 -9.69 -16.89
C ASP A 174 -0.75 -9.61 -15.54
N LEU A 175 -0.52 -8.52 -14.80
CA LEU A 175 -1.23 -8.24 -13.57
C LEU A 175 -1.57 -6.74 -13.46
N VAL A 176 -2.84 -6.42 -13.19
CA VAL A 176 -3.28 -5.08 -12.80
C VAL A 176 -3.68 -5.11 -11.33
N ILE A 177 -3.08 -4.24 -10.52
CA ILE A 177 -3.40 -4.04 -9.11
C ILE A 177 -4.15 -2.72 -8.99
N ALA A 178 -5.31 -2.73 -8.36
CA ALA A 178 -6.09 -1.54 -8.05
C ALA A 178 -6.45 -1.53 -6.58
N ASP A 179 -5.80 -0.66 -5.81
CA ASP A 179 -5.99 -0.47 -4.37
C ASP A 179 -6.43 0.98 -4.07
N PRO A 180 -7.63 1.37 -4.54
CA PRO A 180 -8.10 2.73 -4.37
C PRO A 180 -8.44 3.03 -2.91
N PRO A 181 -8.37 4.32 -2.50
CA PRO A 181 -8.86 4.73 -1.19
C PRO A 181 -10.39 4.50 -1.07
N SER A 182 -10.90 4.32 0.15
CA SER A 182 -12.34 4.17 0.40
C SER A 182 -13.14 5.36 -0.09
N TYR A 183 -12.66 6.54 0.20
CA TYR A 183 -13.20 7.82 -0.23
C TYR A 183 -12.09 8.86 -0.24
N GLN A 184 -11.89 9.50 -1.37
CA GLN A 184 -11.02 10.67 -1.47
C GLN A 184 -11.73 11.73 -2.30
N LYS A 185 -12.10 12.84 -1.66
CA LYS A 185 -12.78 13.95 -2.32
C LYS A 185 -12.00 14.39 -3.57
N GLY A 186 -12.67 14.30 -4.72
CA GLY A 186 -12.09 14.70 -6.02
C GLY A 186 -11.23 13.65 -6.71
N SER A 187 -11.04 12.43 -6.15
CA SER A 187 -10.25 11.39 -6.80
C SER A 187 -10.97 10.06 -6.98
N PHE A 188 -11.63 9.51 -5.96
CA PHE A 188 -12.25 8.19 -6.02
C PHE A 188 -13.47 8.06 -5.08
N VAL A 189 -14.56 7.48 -5.61
CA VAL A 189 -15.74 7.06 -4.87
C VAL A 189 -16.08 5.64 -5.31
N ALA A 190 -15.96 4.66 -4.41
CA ALA A 190 -16.07 3.23 -4.74
C ALA A 190 -17.31 2.90 -5.57
N THR A 191 -18.49 3.33 -5.13
CA THR A 191 -19.79 3.05 -5.79
C THR A 191 -19.96 3.65 -7.19
N LYS A 192 -19.10 4.59 -7.59
CA LYS A 192 -19.15 5.25 -8.91
C LYS A 192 -17.97 4.86 -9.80
N ASP A 193 -16.82 4.74 -9.20
CA ASP A 193 -15.57 4.70 -9.97
C ASP A 193 -15.04 3.28 -10.19
N TYR A 194 -15.47 2.28 -9.37
CA TYR A 194 -15.08 0.91 -9.60
C TYR A 194 -15.56 0.38 -10.96
N ALA A 195 -16.82 0.62 -11.34
CA ALA A 195 -17.34 0.24 -12.65
C ALA A 195 -16.51 0.84 -13.80
N ARG A 196 -16.13 2.13 -13.66
CA ARG A 196 -15.26 2.80 -14.65
C ARG A 196 -13.88 2.17 -14.75
N LEU A 197 -13.33 1.66 -13.65
CA LEU A 197 -12.05 1.00 -13.59
C LEU A 197 -12.16 -0.40 -14.21
N VAL A 198 -13.13 -1.20 -13.77
CA VAL A 198 -13.35 -2.58 -14.25
C VAL A 198 -13.55 -2.59 -15.76
N ARG A 199 -14.34 -1.69 -16.31
CA ARG A 199 -14.56 -1.53 -17.76
C ARG A 199 -13.28 -1.34 -18.58
N ARG A 200 -12.19 -0.88 -17.94
CA ARG A 200 -10.90 -0.68 -18.60
C ARG A 200 -9.95 -1.87 -18.54
N LEU A 201 -10.23 -2.83 -17.65
CA LEU A 201 -9.34 -3.99 -17.46
C LEU A 201 -9.11 -4.77 -18.76
N PRO A 202 -10.13 -5.08 -19.60
CA PRO A 202 -9.91 -5.79 -20.86
C PRO A 202 -8.98 -5.07 -21.83
N ASP A 203 -8.94 -3.73 -21.79
CA ASP A 203 -8.04 -2.91 -22.62
C ASP A 203 -6.58 -2.91 -22.12
N LEU A 204 -6.37 -3.29 -20.86
CA LEU A 204 -5.09 -3.20 -20.16
C LEU A 204 -4.42 -4.56 -19.99
N LEU A 205 -5.19 -5.62 -19.81
CA LEU A 205 -4.68 -6.95 -19.50
C LEU A 205 -4.23 -7.69 -20.78
N THR A 206 -3.26 -8.58 -20.61
CA THR A 206 -3.00 -9.66 -21.59
C THR A 206 -4.17 -10.63 -21.61
N ALA A 207 -4.26 -11.50 -22.62
CA ALA A 207 -5.36 -12.47 -22.73
C ALA A 207 -5.49 -13.43 -21.53
N GLN A 208 -4.40 -13.65 -20.79
CA GLN A 208 -4.35 -14.47 -19.58
C GLN A 208 -4.02 -13.62 -18.35
N GLY A 209 -4.11 -12.31 -18.47
CA GLY A 209 -3.80 -11.38 -17.39
C GLY A 209 -4.82 -11.43 -16.26
N HIS A 210 -4.37 -11.07 -15.07
CA HIS A 210 -5.17 -11.07 -13.85
C HIS A 210 -5.32 -9.67 -13.28
N ALA A 211 -6.38 -9.45 -12.50
CA ALA A 211 -6.55 -8.22 -11.75
C ALA A 211 -6.71 -8.52 -10.24
N LEU A 212 -5.97 -7.80 -9.41
CA LEU A 212 -6.18 -7.73 -7.96
C LEU A 212 -6.94 -6.44 -7.65
N LEU A 213 -8.19 -6.57 -7.23
CA LEU A 213 -9.06 -5.46 -6.85
C LEU A 213 -9.22 -5.42 -5.34
N CYS A 214 -8.82 -4.31 -4.72
CA CYS A 214 -8.88 -4.10 -3.27
C CYS A 214 -10.04 -3.17 -2.93
N LEU A 215 -10.80 -3.49 -1.88
CA LEU A 215 -11.95 -2.70 -1.44
C LEU A 215 -11.67 -2.13 -0.04
N ASN A 216 -11.43 -0.83 0.02
CA ASN A 216 -11.17 -0.09 1.27
C ASN A 216 -12.43 0.67 1.77
N ALA A 217 -13.62 0.17 1.52
CA ALA A 217 -14.90 0.75 1.92
C ALA A 217 -15.58 -0.19 2.92
N PRO A 218 -15.50 0.07 4.25
CA PRO A 218 -16.03 -0.84 5.28
C PRO A 218 -17.54 -1.07 5.19
N GLU A 219 -18.25 -0.12 4.59
CA GLU A 219 -19.70 -0.18 4.35
C GLU A 219 -20.09 -1.09 3.17
N LEU A 220 -19.13 -1.48 2.33
CA LEU A 220 -19.35 -2.34 1.17
C LEU A 220 -18.77 -3.74 1.43
N SER A 221 -19.46 -4.77 0.98
CA SER A 221 -18.97 -6.14 1.05
C SER A 221 -18.18 -6.53 -0.21
N SER A 222 -17.49 -7.66 -0.17
CA SER A 222 -16.83 -8.23 -1.36
C SER A 222 -17.83 -8.57 -2.48
N GLN A 223 -19.12 -8.73 -2.15
CA GLN A 223 -20.16 -8.95 -3.15
C GLN A 223 -20.31 -7.74 -4.08
N PHE A 224 -20.16 -6.51 -3.56
CA PHE A 224 -20.12 -5.31 -4.39
C PHE A 224 -19.09 -5.39 -5.53
N LEU A 225 -17.89 -5.88 -5.25
CA LEU A 225 -16.87 -6.04 -6.30
C LEU A 225 -17.26 -7.12 -7.31
N ARG A 226 -17.81 -8.25 -6.85
CA ARG A 226 -18.25 -9.33 -7.74
C ARG A 226 -19.35 -8.86 -8.66
N ASP A 227 -20.39 -8.24 -8.11
CA ASP A 227 -21.52 -7.69 -8.89
C ASP A 227 -21.03 -6.64 -9.90
N THR A 228 -20.05 -5.80 -9.51
CA THR A 228 -19.46 -4.80 -10.40
C THR A 228 -18.68 -5.45 -11.55
N VAL A 229 -17.94 -6.52 -11.29
CA VAL A 229 -17.17 -7.24 -12.34
C VAL A 229 -18.10 -8.01 -13.26
N GLU A 230 -19.16 -8.61 -12.74
CA GLU A 230 -20.15 -9.35 -13.54
C GLU A 230 -21.01 -8.45 -14.44
N ALA A 231 -21.19 -7.17 -14.03
CA ALA A 231 -22.01 -6.21 -14.77
C ALA A 231 -21.26 -5.50 -15.93
N GLU A 232 -19.94 -5.53 -15.97
CA GLU A 232 -19.08 -4.83 -16.95
C GLU A 232 -18.36 -5.78 -17.91
#